data_4e28dfc833df1219a0ce81637c9cffbd
#
_entry.id   4e28dfc833df1219a0ce81637c9cffbd
#
_cell.length_a   1.000
_cell.length_b   1.000
_cell.length_c   1.000
_cell.angle_alpha   90.00
_cell.angle_beta   90.00
_cell.angle_gamma   90.00
#
_symmetry.space_group_name_H-M   'P 1'
#
loop_
_entity.id
_entity.type
_entity.pdbx_description
1 polymer ?
#
loop_
_entity_poly.entity_id
_entity_poly.type
_entity_poly.pdbx_seq_one_letter_code
_entity_poly.pdbx_strand_id
1 'polypeptide(L)'
;MGMRYCLNPVCRNPQNAESAKFCEACGFKLVLGDRYYAIEPIGQGGFGRTFLAVDDYKPSKPRCVIKQCFPLPQSIRNPTKAAELFRLEAVRLEELGHHPQIPELLAYFQQDQFQYLIQEFIDGATLEQELAAQNGVFNETQIRQLLSDLLPVLQFVHEHHVIHRDIKPTNIIRRRIDQQLVLVDFGAAKSASGADLSRTGTSIGSPAFVAPEQAMGKAIFASDLYSLGVTCIYLLTQTHPSDLFDTEEGIWLWQPHLKHPISGNLGQILDRLLQSATKKRYQSAIAALQDLQAPALSLAPAPTPAIATQQTDLVPPKIPAQTIPSASTSPSWRCVRTLTGHSRWVRSLAISPDSQVLVSGSG
;
A
#
# COMPACT_ATOMS: atom_id res chain seq x y z
N MET A 1 -15.98 32.27 14.78
CA MET A 1 -16.57 32.78 13.52
C MET A 1 -16.05 31.89 12.41
N GLY A 2 -16.96 31.28 11.66
CA GLY A 2 -16.59 30.44 10.51
C GLY A 2 -16.03 31.30 9.39
N MET A 3 -15.10 30.77 8.62
CA MET A 3 -14.56 31.43 7.42
C MET A 3 -14.86 30.58 6.20
N ARG A 4 -15.06 31.21 5.05
CA ARG A 4 -15.16 30.53 3.75
C ARG A 4 -13.86 30.65 2.99
N TYR A 5 -13.39 29.56 2.45
CA TYR A 5 -12.15 29.52 1.70
C TYR A 5 -12.42 29.54 0.19
N CYS A 6 -11.73 30.43 -0.53
CA CYS A 6 -11.85 30.54 -1.98
C CYS A 6 -11.12 29.40 -2.69
N LEU A 7 -11.84 28.70 -3.56
CA LEU A 7 -11.30 27.57 -4.31
C LEU A 7 -10.59 27.96 -5.62
N ASN A 8 -10.57 29.26 -5.97
CA ASN A 8 -9.81 29.72 -7.14
C ASN A 8 -8.30 29.52 -6.89
N PRO A 9 -7.61 28.69 -7.72
CA PRO A 9 -6.20 28.36 -7.51
C PRO A 9 -5.24 29.56 -7.53
N VAL A 10 -5.61 30.63 -8.24
CA VAL A 10 -4.79 31.84 -8.39
C VAL A 10 -5.18 32.95 -7.41
N CYS A 11 -6.12 32.69 -6.49
CA CYS A 11 -6.54 33.68 -5.50
C CYS A 11 -5.41 33.98 -4.50
N ARG A 12 -5.08 35.27 -4.37
CA ARG A 12 -4.00 35.72 -3.47
C ARG A 12 -4.45 35.90 -2.02
N ASN A 13 -5.77 36.09 -1.80
CA ASN A 13 -6.34 36.19 -0.46
C ASN A 13 -7.62 35.31 -0.42
N PRO A 14 -7.48 34.00 -0.11
CA PRO A 14 -8.59 33.05 -0.21
C PRO A 14 -9.54 33.05 0.98
N GLN A 15 -9.22 33.73 2.08
CA GLN A 15 -10.06 33.77 3.27
C GLN A 15 -11.14 34.83 3.16
N ASN A 16 -12.38 34.49 3.45
CA ASN A 16 -13.54 35.35 3.34
C ASN A 16 -14.45 35.17 4.58
N ALA A 17 -15.32 36.17 4.83
CA ALA A 17 -16.33 36.09 5.88
C ALA A 17 -17.31 34.92 5.63
N GLU A 18 -17.87 34.35 6.68
CA GLU A 18 -18.84 33.25 6.61
C GLU A 18 -20.08 33.59 5.78
N SER A 19 -20.50 34.84 5.78
CA SER A 19 -21.66 35.32 5.02
C SER A 19 -21.36 35.62 3.53
N ALA A 20 -20.08 35.64 3.13
CA ALA A 20 -19.69 36.02 1.79
C ALA A 20 -20.14 34.94 0.77
N LYS A 21 -20.79 35.35 -0.30
CA LYS A 21 -21.18 34.48 -1.42
C LYS A 21 -20.12 34.44 -2.50
N PHE A 22 -19.33 35.49 -2.63
CA PHE A 22 -18.23 35.63 -3.59
C PHE A 22 -16.95 36.05 -2.86
N CYS A 23 -15.83 35.64 -3.39
CA CYS A 23 -14.52 36.00 -2.86
C CYS A 23 -14.27 37.50 -3.06
N GLU A 24 -13.96 38.22 -1.97
CA GLU A 24 -13.68 39.65 -2.00
C GLU A 24 -12.43 40.00 -2.83
N ALA A 25 -11.48 39.08 -2.91
CA ALA A 25 -10.23 39.32 -3.62
C ALA A 25 -10.30 39.02 -5.13
N CYS A 26 -11.11 38.05 -5.57
CA CYS A 26 -11.09 37.61 -6.98
C CYS A 26 -12.47 37.37 -7.60
N GLY A 27 -13.57 37.61 -6.85
CA GLY A 27 -14.92 37.45 -7.35
C GLY A 27 -15.40 36.01 -7.56
N PHE A 28 -14.58 35.00 -7.22
CA PHE A 28 -14.95 33.60 -7.38
C PHE A 28 -16.11 33.21 -6.45
N LYS A 29 -17.06 32.41 -6.96
CA LYS A 29 -18.19 31.93 -6.15
C LYS A 29 -17.71 30.99 -5.05
N LEU A 30 -18.05 31.27 -3.80
CA LEU A 30 -17.56 30.53 -2.62
C LEU A 30 -18.41 29.31 -2.28
N VAL A 31 -19.64 29.22 -2.83
CA VAL A 31 -20.55 28.11 -2.59
C VAL A 31 -20.67 27.28 -3.87
N LEU A 32 -20.26 26.03 -3.76
CA LEU A 32 -20.31 25.05 -4.84
C LEU A 32 -21.69 24.38 -4.89
N GLY A 33 -22.29 24.28 -6.10
CA GLY A 33 -23.61 23.68 -6.30
C GLY A 33 -24.69 24.30 -5.43
N ASP A 34 -24.50 25.56 -5.00
CA ASP A 34 -25.37 26.28 -4.04
C ASP A 34 -25.51 25.59 -2.67
N ARG A 35 -24.65 24.60 -2.37
CA ARG A 35 -24.78 23.73 -1.21
C ARG A 35 -23.49 23.63 -0.37
N TYR A 36 -22.33 23.50 -0.99
CA TYR A 36 -21.08 23.19 -0.28
C TYR A 36 -20.16 24.41 -0.27
N TYR A 37 -19.51 24.67 0.87
CA TYR A 37 -18.44 25.67 0.92
C TYR A 37 -17.22 25.14 1.66
N ALA A 38 -16.03 25.49 1.17
CA ALA A 38 -14.76 25.13 1.80
C ALA A 38 -14.46 26.02 3.01
N ILE A 39 -13.82 25.42 4.02
CA ILE A 39 -13.35 26.09 5.23
C ILE A 39 -11.86 26.34 5.13
N GLU A 40 -11.07 25.29 4.85
CA GLU A 40 -9.61 25.31 4.81
C GLU A 40 -9.06 24.20 3.91
N PRO A 41 -7.85 24.36 3.37
CA PRO A 41 -7.18 23.29 2.65
C PRO A 41 -6.65 22.26 3.65
N ILE A 42 -6.86 20.96 3.36
CA ILE A 42 -6.37 19.84 4.16
C ILE A 42 -5.38 18.95 3.41
N GLY A 43 -5.23 19.16 2.10
CA GLY A 43 -4.26 18.41 1.29
C GLY A 43 -4.10 18.96 -0.11
N GLN A 44 -2.96 18.63 -0.70
CA GLN A 44 -2.67 18.89 -2.10
C GLN A 44 -1.89 17.71 -2.68
N GLY A 45 -2.32 17.20 -3.83
CA GLY A 45 -1.71 16.08 -4.51
C GLY A 45 -1.53 16.32 -6.01
N GLY A 46 -1.04 15.33 -6.73
CA GLY A 46 -0.78 15.44 -8.18
C GLY A 46 -2.02 15.71 -9.03
N PHE A 47 -3.21 15.35 -8.54
CA PHE A 47 -4.48 15.51 -9.27
C PHE A 47 -5.28 16.73 -8.83
N GLY A 48 -4.91 17.38 -7.72
CA GLY A 48 -5.66 18.52 -7.25
C GLY A 48 -5.46 18.90 -5.80
N ARG A 49 -6.45 19.62 -5.27
CA ARG A 49 -6.46 20.12 -3.90
C ARG A 49 -7.65 19.56 -3.15
N THR A 50 -7.45 19.32 -1.86
CA THR A 50 -8.48 18.78 -0.95
C THR A 50 -8.76 19.79 0.15
N PHE A 51 -10.02 19.99 0.46
CA PHE A 51 -10.47 20.97 1.44
C PHE A 51 -11.44 20.36 2.44
N LEU A 52 -11.33 20.76 3.70
CA LEU A 52 -12.40 20.61 4.66
C LEU A 52 -13.54 21.56 4.27
N ALA A 53 -14.75 21.07 4.30
CA ALA A 53 -15.91 21.79 3.82
C ALA A 53 -17.16 21.50 4.67
N VAL A 54 -18.24 22.20 4.39
CA VAL A 54 -19.55 22.07 5.04
C VAL A 54 -20.64 21.87 3.99
N ASP A 55 -21.59 21.01 4.31
CA ASP A 55 -22.87 20.87 3.60
C ASP A 55 -23.90 21.83 4.24
N ASP A 56 -24.16 22.94 3.58
CA ASP A 56 -25.03 24.01 4.10
C ASP A 56 -26.54 23.69 3.93
N TYR A 57 -26.90 22.62 3.20
CA TYR A 57 -28.30 22.22 3.02
C TYR A 57 -28.83 21.40 4.20
N LYS A 58 -27.97 20.79 4.99
CA LYS A 58 -28.40 20.05 6.19
C LYS A 58 -28.40 20.97 7.41
N PRO A 59 -29.46 20.97 8.24
CA PRO A 59 -29.53 21.84 9.44
C PRO A 59 -28.34 21.68 10.39
N SER A 60 -27.78 20.46 10.50
CA SER A 60 -26.60 20.16 11.32
C SER A 60 -25.29 20.67 10.71
N LYS A 61 -25.32 21.15 9.47
CA LYS A 61 -24.16 21.61 8.69
C LYS A 61 -22.96 20.66 8.84
N PRO A 62 -23.12 19.37 8.48
CA PRO A 62 -22.08 18.38 8.67
C PRO A 62 -20.85 18.73 7.84
N ARG A 63 -19.69 18.36 8.37
CA ARG A 63 -18.42 18.46 7.65
C ARG A 63 -18.41 17.47 6.48
N CYS A 64 -17.79 17.87 5.39
CA CYS A 64 -17.51 17.03 4.23
C CYS A 64 -16.12 17.38 3.67
N VAL A 65 -15.67 16.62 2.70
CA VAL A 65 -14.41 16.88 1.98
C VAL A 65 -14.75 17.30 0.56
N ILE A 66 -14.18 18.42 0.11
CA ILE A 66 -14.18 18.82 -1.29
C ILE A 66 -12.82 18.47 -1.88
N LYS A 67 -12.79 17.58 -2.88
CA LYS A 67 -11.66 17.42 -3.78
C LYS A 67 -11.91 18.25 -5.03
N GLN A 68 -10.95 19.09 -5.41
CA GLN A 68 -10.99 19.90 -6.63
C GLN A 68 -9.96 19.36 -7.61
N CYS A 69 -10.38 18.93 -8.79
CA CYS A 69 -9.47 18.57 -9.86
C CYS A 69 -8.75 19.81 -10.36
N PHE A 70 -7.49 19.91 -10.02
CA PHE A 70 -6.61 20.99 -10.46
C PHE A 70 -5.21 20.39 -10.74
N PRO A 71 -4.99 19.84 -11.94
CA PRO A 71 -3.71 19.23 -12.28
C PRO A 71 -2.61 20.28 -12.27
N LEU A 72 -1.58 20.05 -11.44
CA LEU A 72 -0.42 20.91 -11.41
C LEU A 72 0.38 20.78 -12.72
N PRO A 73 0.86 21.87 -13.31
CA PRO A 73 1.58 21.85 -14.60
C PRO A 73 2.79 20.91 -14.63
N GLN A 74 3.40 20.66 -13.47
CA GLN A 74 4.58 19.81 -13.31
C GLN A 74 4.24 18.31 -13.14
N SER A 75 3.02 17.98 -12.75
CA SER A 75 2.66 16.61 -12.33
C SER A 75 2.00 15.78 -13.44
N ILE A 76 1.42 16.41 -14.46
CA ILE A 76 0.65 15.68 -15.47
C ILE A 76 0.93 16.22 -16.88
N ARG A 77 1.53 15.36 -17.70
CA ARG A 77 1.73 15.63 -19.14
C ARG A 77 0.43 15.74 -19.95
N ASN A 78 -0.69 15.26 -19.37
CA ASN A 78 -2.00 15.23 -20.05
C ASN A 78 -3.13 15.61 -19.08
N PRO A 79 -3.67 16.86 -19.12
CA PRO A 79 -4.77 17.32 -18.27
C PRO A 79 -6.07 16.51 -18.46
N THR A 80 -6.35 16.06 -19.69
CA THR A 80 -7.55 15.26 -19.99
C THR A 80 -7.53 13.94 -19.22
N LYS A 81 -6.35 13.31 -19.08
CA LYS A 81 -6.20 12.06 -18.31
C LYS A 81 -6.39 12.28 -16.82
N ALA A 82 -5.98 13.44 -16.29
CA ALA A 82 -6.23 13.78 -14.89
C ALA A 82 -7.72 13.91 -14.58
N ALA A 83 -8.45 14.62 -15.44
CA ALA A 83 -9.89 14.77 -15.31
C ALA A 83 -10.63 13.42 -15.43
N GLU A 84 -10.16 12.53 -16.30
CA GLU A 84 -10.71 11.17 -16.43
C GLU A 84 -10.46 10.34 -15.16
N LEU A 85 -9.25 10.33 -14.62
CA LEU A 85 -8.92 9.62 -13.39
C LEU A 85 -9.71 10.15 -12.20
N PHE A 86 -9.90 11.46 -12.13
CA PHE A 86 -10.70 12.10 -11.10
C PHE A 86 -12.19 11.70 -11.18
N ARG A 87 -12.74 11.62 -12.39
CA ARG A 87 -14.10 11.11 -12.63
C ARG A 87 -14.21 9.64 -12.24
N LEU A 88 -13.20 8.84 -12.56
CA LEU A 88 -13.17 7.42 -12.19
C LEU A 88 -13.14 7.21 -10.67
N GLU A 89 -12.50 8.08 -9.90
CA GLU A 89 -12.59 8.05 -8.44
C GLU A 89 -14.05 8.17 -7.95
N ALA A 90 -14.79 9.13 -8.50
CA ALA A 90 -16.21 9.29 -8.16
C ALA A 90 -17.03 8.04 -8.50
N VAL A 91 -16.82 7.47 -9.70
CA VAL A 91 -17.50 6.23 -10.12
C VAL A 91 -17.17 5.07 -9.18
N ARG A 92 -15.90 4.94 -8.74
CA ARG A 92 -15.52 3.87 -7.81
C ARG A 92 -16.13 4.01 -6.44
N LEU A 93 -16.17 5.23 -5.90
CA LEU A 93 -16.86 5.48 -4.64
C LEU A 93 -18.38 5.21 -4.74
N GLU A 94 -19.00 5.54 -5.88
CA GLU A 94 -20.41 5.23 -6.13
C GLU A 94 -20.65 3.70 -6.24
N GLU A 95 -19.80 2.97 -6.97
CA GLU A 95 -19.88 1.50 -7.11
C GLU A 95 -19.67 0.77 -5.77
N LEU A 96 -18.76 1.26 -4.91
CA LEU A 96 -18.52 0.71 -3.57
C LEU A 96 -19.69 1.01 -2.62
N GLY A 97 -20.54 1.99 -2.93
CA GLY A 97 -21.75 2.33 -2.19
C GLY A 97 -21.49 2.70 -0.73
N HIS A 98 -22.39 2.28 0.16
CA HIS A 98 -22.29 2.56 1.59
C HIS A 98 -21.51 1.43 2.31
N HIS A 99 -20.25 1.67 2.61
CA HIS A 99 -19.44 0.78 3.46
C HIS A 99 -18.90 1.56 4.65
N PRO A 100 -19.01 1.08 5.90
CA PRO A 100 -18.68 1.86 7.10
C PRO A 100 -17.20 2.27 7.17
N GLN A 101 -16.33 1.61 6.43
CA GLN A 101 -14.88 1.86 6.41
C GLN A 101 -14.38 2.44 5.07
N ILE A 102 -15.29 2.99 4.25
CA ILE A 102 -14.99 3.70 2.99
C ILE A 102 -15.82 4.99 3.00
N PRO A 103 -15.25 6.18 2.66
CA PRO A 103 -16.02 7.41 2.64
C PRO A 103 -17.14 7.37 1.60
N GLU A 104 -18.33 7.81 1.99
CA GLU A 104 -19.46 7.94 1.07
C GLU A 104 -19.19 9.05 0.04
N LEU A 105 -19.54 8.81 -1.23
CA LEU A 105 -19.65 9.84 -2.25
C LEU A 105 -20.93 10.65 -2.02
N LEU A 106 -20.80 11.93 -1.75
CA LEU A 106 -21.95 12.83 -1.52
C LEU A 106 -22.38 13.56 -2.77
N ALA A 107 -21.44 13.91 -3.65
CA ALA A 107 -21.73 14.55 -4.93
C ALA A 107 -20.51 14.53 -5.86
N TYR A 108 -20.76 14.55 -7.16
CA TYR A 108 -19.77 14.80 -8.19
C TYR A 108 -20.37 15.72 -9.26
N PHE A 109 -19.68 16.81 -9.58
CA PHE A 109 -20.17 17.77 -10.59
C PHE A 109 -19.02 18.63 -11.13
N GLN A 110 -19.34 19.33 -12.22
CA GLN A 110 -18.49 20.37 -12.78
C GLN A 110 -19.11 21.73 -12.51
N GLN A 111 -18.31 22.67 -12.03
CA GLN A 111 -18.69 24.07 -11.91
C GLN A 111 -17.54 24.93 -12.43
N ASP A 112 -17.88 25.92 -13.23
CA ASP A 112 -16.92 26.73 -14.00
C ASP A 112 -16.02 25.82 -14.84
N GLN A 113 -14.70 25.86 -14.66
CA GLN A 113 -13.76 25.01 -15.39
C GLN A 113 -13.20 23.85 -14.55
N PHE A 114 -13.72 23.64 -13.34
CA PHE A 114 -13.20 22.65 -12.40
C PHE A 114 -14.22 21.52 -12.16
N GLN A 115 -13.68 20.32 -11.96
CA GLN A 115 -14.46 19.20 -11.47
C GLN A 115 -14.30 19.12 -9.95
N TYR A 116 -15.38 18.77 -9.27
CA TYR A 116 -15.44 18.65 -7.83
C TYR A 116 -16.03 17.29 -7.45
N LEU A 117 -15.38 16.65 -6.50
CA LEU A 117 -15.86 15.45 -5.82
C LEU A 117 -16.09 15.82 -4.36
N ILE A 118 -17.29 15.57 -3.87
CA ILE A 118 -17.65 15.79 -2.48
C ILE A 118 -17.84 14.43 -1.82
N GLN A 119 -17.15 14.20 -0.73
CA GLN A 119 -17.22 12.94 0.01
C GLN A 119 -17.37 13.18 1.51
N GLU A 120 -17.73 12.12 2.22
CA GLU A 120 -17.80 12.10 3.67
C GLU A 120 -16.46 12.55 4.29
N PHE A 121 -16.54 13.37 5.34
CA PHE A 121 -15.40 13.72 6.17
C PHE A 121 -15.24 12.69 7.29
N ILE A 122 -14.12 12.02 7.34
CA ILE A 122 -13.78 11.08 8.40
C ILE A 122 -13.05 11.83 9.51
N ASP A 123 -13.74 12.08 10.62
CA ASP A 123 -13.13 12.72 11.81
C ASP A 123 -12.22 11.71 12.52
N GLY A 124 -10.92 11.91 12.38
CA GLY A 124 -9.92 11.00 12.94
C GLY A 124 -8.50 11.43 12.64
N ALA A 125 -7.55 10.60 13.00
CA ALA A 125 -6.14 10.74 12.67
C ALA A 125 -5.72 9.69 11.64
N THR A 126 -4.86 10.07 10.70
CA THR A 126 -4.22 9.10 9.82
C THR A 126 -3.22 8.25 10.62
N LEU A 127 -2.94 7.02 10.17
CA LEU A 127 -1.92 6.19 10.84
C LEU A 127 -0.53 6.85 10.83
N GLU A 128 -0.24 7.70 9.86
CA GLU A 128 0.97 8.52 9.83
C GLU A 128 0.98 9.53 10.98
N GLN A 129 -0.14 10.21 11.23
CA GLN A 129 -0.28 11.15 12.35
C GLN A 129 -0.23 10.43 13.70
N GLU A 130 -0.84 9.24 13.81
CA GLU A 130 -0.74 8.41 15.02
C GLU A 130 0.70 8.00 15.29
N LEU A 131 1.42 7.53 14.25
CA LEU A 131 2.83 7.16 14.37
C LEU A 131 3.69 8.35 14.82
N ALA A 132 3.45 9.53 14.25
CA ALA A 132 4.18 10.75 14.63
C ALA A 132 3.83 11.23 16.06
N ALA A 133 2.60 11.04 16.52
CA ALA A 133 2.15 11.43 17.87
C ALA A 133 2.57 10.44 18.96
N GLN A 134 2.81 9.18 18.62
CA GLN A 134 3.30 8.17 19.57
C GLN A 134 4.79 8.39 19.83
N ASN A 135 5.19 8.25 21.14
CA ASN A 135 6.61 8.20 21.48
C ASN A 135 7.23 6.81 21.17
N GLY A 136 6.87 6.21 20.04
CA GLY A 136 7.29 4.87 19.67
C GLY A 136 6.61 4.37 18.40
N VAL A 137 6.90 3.13 18.05
CA VAL A 137 6.33 2.43 16.91
C VAL A 137 5.07 1.64 17.30
N PHE A 138 4.32 1.18 16.30
CA PHE A 138 3.22 0.22 16.52
C PHE A 138 3.78 -1.11 17.04
N ASN A 139 3.05 -1.74 17.96
CA ASN A 139 3.36 -3.07 18.47
C ASN A 139 2.59 -4.16 17.69
N GLU A 140 2.90 -5.44 17.99
CA GLU A 140 2.25 -6.58 17.34
C GLU A 140 0.73 -6.54 17.45
N THR A 141 0.18 -6.22 18.62
CA THR A 141 -1.28 -6.18 18.86
C THR A 141 -1.95 -5.15 17.94
N GLN A 142 -1.33 -3.97 17.81
CA GLN A 142 -1.84 -2.90 16.94
C GLN A 142 -1.78 -3.31 15.46
N ILE A 143 -0.72 -4.01 15.03
CA ILE A 143 -0.61 -4.50 13.63
C ILE A 143 -1.61 -5.62 13.37
N ARG A 144 -1.82 -6.54 14.31
CA ARG A 144 -2.85 -7.59 14.18
C ARG A 144 -4.24 -6.99 14.08
N GLN A 145 -4.54 -5.98 14.89
CA GLN A 145 -5.82 -5.27 14.82
C GLN A 145 -5.96 -4.56 13.46
N LEU A 146 -4.92 -3.86 13.01
CA LEU A 146 -4.91 -3.18 11.71
C LEU A 146 -5.21 -4.17 10.56
N LEU A 147 -4.53 -5.32 10.55
CA LEU A 147 -4.77 -6.36 9.55
C LEU A 147 -6.19 -6.93 9.65
N SER A 148 -6.68 -7.19 10.87
CA SER A 148 -8.05 -7.69 11.11
C SER A 148 -9.11 -6.70 10.63
N ASP A 149 -8.86 -5.41 10.77
CA ASP A 149 -9.79 -4.34 10.36
C ASP A 149 -9.77 -4.10 8.84
N LEU A 150 -8.59 -4.12 8.20
CA LEU A 150 -8.46 -3.74 6.80
C LEU A 150 -8.56 -4.88 5.80
N LEU A 151 -8.21 -6.11 6.17
CA LEU A 151 -8.32 -7.24 5.23
C LEU A 151 -9.76 -7.48 4.78
N PRO A 152 -10.79 -7.39 5.65
CA PRO A 152 -12.19 -7.46 5.20
C PRO A 152 -12.58 -6.33 4.25
N VAL A 153 -12.10 -5.10 4.50
CA VAL A 153 -12.36 -3.95 3.61
C VAL A 153 -11.75 -4.18 2.24
N LEU A 154 -10.51 -4.67 2.19
CA LEU A 154 -9.85 -4.99 0.92
C LEU A 154 -10.54 -6.14 0.19
N GLN A 155 -11.03 -7.15 0.92
CA GLN A 155 -11.82 -8.23 0.31
C GLN A 155 -13.08 -7.66 -0.35
N PHE A 156 -13.82 -6.80 0.35
CA PHE A 156 -15.00 -6.13 -0.20
C PHE A 156 -14.66 -5.30 -1.45
N VAL A 157 -13.62 -4.47 -1.40
CA VAL A 157 -13.16 -3.66 -2.54
C VAL A 157 -12.79 -4.55 -3.74
N HIS A 158 -12.09 -5.64 -3.51
CA HIS A 158 -11.68 -6.59 -4.55
C HIS A 158 -12.85 -7.37 -5.16
N GLU A 159 -13.87 -7.70 -4.36
CA GLU A 159 -15.12 -8.33 -4.85
C GLU A 159 -15.91 -7.41 -5.78
N HIS A 160 -15.79 -6.08 -5.58
CA HIS A 160 -16.32 -5.08 -6.50
C HIS A 160 -15.37 -4.80 -7.67
N HIS A 161 -14.38 -5.66 -7.91
CA HIS A 161 -13.39 -5.53 -8.99
C HIS A 161 -12.59 -4.23 -8.98
N VAL A 162 -12.42 -3.60 -7.82
CA VAL A 162 -11.61 -2.40 -7.62
C VAL A 162 -10.27 -2.77 -7.00
N ILE A 163 -9.18 -2.15 -7.48
CA ILE A 163 -7.85 -2.19 -6.88
C ILE A 163 -7.55 -0.78 -6.39
N HIS A 164 -7.23 -0.61 -5.11
CA HIS A 164 -7.03 0.70 -4.48
C HIS A 164 -5.76 1.40 -4.97
N ARG A 165 -4.62 0.70 -5.03
CA ARG A 165 -3.33 1.09 -5.60
C ARG A 165 -2.54 2.17 -4.83
N ASP A 166 -3.04 2.69 -3.73
CA ASP A 166 -2.32 3.68 -2.90
C ASP A 166 -2.54 3.45 -1.41
N ILE A 167 -2.40 2.19 -0.97
CA ILE A 167 -2.47 1.82 0.45
C ILE A 167 -1.18 2.25 1.13
N LYS A 168 -1.31 3.16 2.12
CA LYS A 168 -0.22 3.73 2.92
C LYS A 168 -0.77 4.38 4.18
N PRO A 169 0.06 4.70 5.19
CA PRO A 169 -0.40 5.24 6.46
C PRO A 169 -1.22 6.53 6.36
N THR A 170 -0.93 7.39 5.38
CA THR A 170 -1.67 8.65 5.17
C THR A 170 -3.08 8.44 4.61
N ASN A 171 -3.36 7.29 4.00
CA ASN A 171 -4.65 6.95 3.39
C ASN A 171 -5.49 5.99 4.25
N ILE A 172 -5.11 5.80 5.51
CA ILE A 172 -5.85 5.01 6.49
C ILE A 172 -6.09 5.92 7.69
N ILE A 173 -7.36 6.19 7.99
CA ILE A 173 -7.78 7.07 9.09
C ILE A 173 -8.42 6.22 10.19
N ARG A 174 -7.96 6.36 11.43
CA ARG A 174 -8.66 5.85 12.60
C ARG A 174 -9.74 6.83 12.99
N ARG A 175 -10.99 6.46 12.76
CA ARG A 175 -12.15 7.29 13.05
C ARG A 175 -12.31 7.47 14.57
N ARG A 176 -12.48 8.70 15.02
CA ARG A 176 -12.45 9.06 16.44
C ARG A 176 -13.57 8.43 17.27
N ILE A 177 -14.78 8.34 16.68
CA ILE A 177 -15.98 7.96 17.41
C ILE A 177 -16.02 6.47 17.80
N ASP A 178 -15.50 5.60 16.93
CA ASP A 178 -15.60 4.14 17.09
C ASP A 178 -14.27 3.41 16.93
N GLN A 179 -13.18 4.15 16.70
CA GLN A 179 -11.82 3.64 16.50
C GLN A 179 -11.66 2.71 15.29
N GLN A 180 -12.66 2.62 14.41
CA GLN A 180 -12.55 1.85 13.18
C GLN A 180 -11.57 2.51 12.20
N LEU A 181 -10.83 1.68 11.47
CA LEU A 181 -9.98 2.13 10.39
C LEU A 181 -10.82 2.34 9.12
N VAL A 182 -10.68 3.50 8.52
CA VAL A 182 -11.34 3.88 7.27
C VAL A 182 -10.29 4.06 6.19
N LEU A 183 -10.46 3.35 5.07
CA LEU A 183 -9.59 3.45 3.90
C LEU A 183 -10.08 4.59 3.01
N VAL A 184 -9.23 5.58 2.78
CA VAL A 184 -9.57 6.80 2.04
C VAL A 184 -8.71 6.95 0.78
N ASP A 185 -9.09 7.85 -0.12
CA ASP A 185 -8.37 8.25 -1.33
C ASP A 185 -8.29 7.16 -2.41
N PHE A 186 -9.42 6.94 -3.09
CA PHE A 186 -9.55 6.03 -4.23
C PHE A 186 -9.09 6.64 -5.57
N GLY A 187 -8.39 7.78 -5.55
CA GLY A 187 -7.93 8.50 -6.75
C GLY A 187 -6.94 7.72 -7.63
N ALA A 188 -6.27 6.73 -7.06
CA ALA A 188 -5.42 5.81 -7.80
C ALA A 188 -6.13 4.51 -8.21
N ALA A 189 -7.37 4.28 -7.75
CA ALA A 189 -8.10 3.04 -7.95
C ALA A 189 -8.36 2.73 -9.43
N LYS A 190 -8.33 1.44 -9.78
CA LYS A 190 -8.55 0.94 -11.14
C LYS A 190 -9.49 -0.27 -11.12
N SER A 191 -10.32 -0.40 -12.16
CA SER A 191 -11.06 -1.63 -12.40
C SER A 191 -10.14 -2.76 -12.83
N ALA A 192 -10.35 -3.95 -12.30
CA ALA A 192 -9.67 -5.17 -12.71
C ALA A 192 -10.22 -5.77 -14.02
N SER A 193 -11.23 -5.16 -14.65
CA SER A 193 -11.78 -5.65 -15.91
C SER A 193 -10.75 -5.57 -17.05
N GLY A 194 -10.55 -6.69 -17.75
CA GLY A 194 -9.40 -7.00 -18.60
C GLY A 194 -9.10 -6.08 -19.81
N ALA A 195 -9.98 -5.11 -20.16
CA ALA A 195 -9.75 -4.22 -21.31
C ALA A 195 -8.77 -3.07 -21.00
N ASP A 196 -8.58 -2.69 -19.73
CA ASP A 196 -7.78 -1.54 -19.32
C ASP A 196 -6.36 -1.87 -18.80
N LEU A 197 -6.07 -3.15 -18.58
CA LEU A 197 -4.81 -3.60 -17.98
C LEU A 197 -3.56 -3.28 -18.84
N SER A 198 -3.72 -3.07 -20.13
CA SER A 198 -2.59 -2.97 -21.07
C SER A 198 -2.20 -1.55 -21.49
N ARG A 199 -2.97 -0.50 -21.13
CA ARG A 199 -2.84 0.82 -21.79
C ARG A 199 -2.29 1.97 -20.94
N THR A 200 -2.04 1.82 -19.65
CA THR A 200 -1.59 2.96 -18.84
C THR A 200 -0.20 2.72 -18.22
N GLY A 201 0.85 3.02 -18.95
CA GLY A 201 2.23 3.10 -18.44
C GLY A 201 2.46 4.25 -17.44
N THR A 202 1.48 4.58 -16.61
CA THR A 202 1.59 5.55 -15.51
C THR A 202 1.82 4.81 -14.21
N SER A 203 3.01 4.96 -13.63
CA SER A 203 3.27 4.63 -12.24
C SER A 203 2.41 5.54 -11.37
N ILE A 204 1.34 5.00 -10.78
CA ILE A 204 0.45 5.70 -9.84
C ILE A 204 0.61 5.04 -8.49
N GLY A 205 0.66 5.84 -7.43
CA GLY A 205 0.88 5.44 -6.04
C GLY A 205 2.13 6.08 -5.46
N SER A 206 2.32 5.91 -4.16
CA SER A 206 3.49 6.43 -3.43
C SER A 206 4.67 5.48 -3.63
N PRO A 207 5.78 5.90 -4.27
CA PRO A 207 6.84 4.99 -4.76
C PRO A 207 7.36 3.99 -3.72
N ALA A 208 7.43 4.40 -2.45
CA ALA A 208 7.95 3.57 -1.37
C ALA A 208 7.01 2.42 -0.95
N PHE A 209 5.71 2.52 -1.24
CA PHE A 209 4.69 1.53 -0.83
C PHE A 209 4.17 0.68 -2.00
N VAL A 210 4.55 1.01 -3.22
CA VAL A 210 4.02 0.43 -4.45
C VAL A 210 4.57 -0.98 -4.70
N ALA A 211 3.70 -1.91 -5.06
CA ALA A 211 4.10 -3.24 -5.49
C ALA A 211 4.89 -3.22 -6.81
N PRO A 212 5.89 -4.10 -7.01
CA PRO A 212 6.72 -4.14 -8.22
C PRO A 212 5.91 -4.22 -9.52
N GLU A 213 4.91 -5.08 -9.57
CA GLU A 213 4.03 -5.22 -10.74
C GLU A 213 3.18 -3.97 -10.98
N GLN A 214 2.77 -3.27 -9.93
CA GLN A 214 2.04 -2.01 -10.05
C GLN A 214 2.91 -0.89 -10.61
N ALA A 215 4.18 -0.81 -10.19
CA ALA A 215 5.16 0.13 -10.75
C ALA A 215 5.33 -0.06 -12.26
N MET A 216 5.15 -1.29 -12.75
CA MET A 216 5.15 -1.64 -14.18
C MET A 216 3.78 -1.44 -14.87
N GLY A 217 2.78 -0.84 -14.18
CA GLY A 217 1.44 -0.61 -14.71
C GLY A 217 0.52 -1.82 -14.72
N LYS A 218 0.91 -2.93 -14.09
CA LYS A 218 0.20 -4.23 -14.06
C LYS A 218 -0.36 -4.55 -12.67
N ALA A 219 -0.99 -3.55 -12.02
CA ALA A 219 -1.59 -3.75 -10.70
C ALA A 219 -2.67 -4.85 -10.73
N ILE A 220 -2.65 -5.70 -9.70
CA ILE A 220 -3.60 -6.78 -9.43
C ILE A 220 -4.09 -6.67 -7.97
N PHE A 221 -5.09 -7.44 -7.55
CA PHE A 221 -5.57 -7.42 -6.17
C PHE A 221 -4.46 -7.68 -5.15
N ALA A 222 -3.55 -8.59 -5.44
CA ALA A 222 -2.40 -8.85 -4.59
C ALA A 222 -1.42 -7.67 -4.46
N SER A 223 -1.52 -6.64 -5.32
CA SER A 223 -0.71 -5.41 -5.18
C SER A 223 -1.14 -4.60 -3.97
N ASP A 224 -2.44 -4.54 -3.66
CA ASP A 224 -2.93 -3.88 -2.45
C ASP A 224 -2.44 -4.60 -1.18
N LEU A 225 -2.41 -5.94 -1.20
CA LEU A 225 -1.90 -6.75 -0.10
C LEU A 225 -0.40 -6.52 0.16
N TYR A 226 0.38 -6.32 -0.90
CA TYR A 226 1.79 -5.94 -0.77
C TYR A 226 1.93 -4.55 -0.13
N SER A 227 1.20 -3.56 -0.60
CA SER A 227 1.22 -2.21 -0.05
C SER A 227 0.78 -2.18 1.42
N LEU A 228 -0.18 -3.03 1.80
CA LEU A 228 -0.57 -3.23 3.21
C LEU A 228 0.58 -3.84 4.02
N GLY A 229 1.30 -4.83 3.49
CA GLY A 229 2.50 -5.40 4.12
C GLY A 229 3.58 -4.35 4.36
N VAL A 230 3.88 -3.52 3.34
CA VAL A 230 4.84 -2.41 3.46
C VAL A 230 4.39 -1.38 4.50
N THR A 231 3.09 -1.07 4.53
CA THR A 231 2.49 -0.20 5.57
C THR A 231 2.74 -0.77 6.97
N CYS A 232 2.52 -2.07 7.18
CA CYS A 232 2.73 -2.71 8.48
C CYS A 232 4.19 -2.67 8.93
N ILE A 233 5.15 -3.00 8.06
CA ILE A 233 6.57 -2.95 8.45
C ILE A 233 7.06 -1.53 8.70
N TYR A 234 6.57 -0.54 7.96
CA TYR A 234 6.83 0.86 8.23
C TYR A 234 6.33 1.27 9.63
N LEU A 235 5.10 0.91 10.00
CA LEU A 235 4.53 1.22 11.31
C LEU A 235 5.26 0.50 12.46
N LEU A 236 5.81 -0.71 12.24
CA LEU A 236 6.59 -1.48 13.21
C LEU A 236 8.01 -0.93 13.42
N THR A 237 8.59 -0.32 12.40
CA THR A 237 10.00 0.08 12.41
C THR A 237 10.22 1.58 12.46
N GLN A 238 9.25 2.37 11.95
CA GLN A 238 9.37 3.81 11.67
C GLN A 238 10.59 4.12 10.77
N THR A 239 11.00 3.14 9.98
CA THR A 239 12.09 3.27 9.01
C THR A 239 11.47 3.40 7.62
N HIS A 240 11.99 4.34 6.81
CA HIS A 240 11.44 4.53 5.47
C HIS A 240 11.54 3.24 4.64
N PRO A 241 10.50 2.83 3.90
CA PRO A 241 10.50 1.53 3.21
C PRO A 241 11.67 1.31 2.25
N SER A 242 12.21 2.38 1.63
CA SER A 242 13.38 2.27 0.77
C SER A 242 14.64 1.81 1.52
N ASP A 243 14.72 2.06 2.82
CA ASP A 243 15.87 1.68 3.67
C ASP A 243 15.71 0.27 4.25
N LEU A 244 14.52 -0.32 4.09
CA LEU A 244 14.20 -1.68 4.51
C LEU A 244 14.30 -2.68 3.35
N PHE A 245 14.46 -2.22 2.12
CA PHE A 245 14.50 -3.07 0.94
C PHE A 245 15.92 -3.20 0.40
N ASP A 246 16.46 -4.42 0.42
CA ASP A 246 17.72 -4.74 -0.22
C ASP A 246 17.51 -4.91 -1.72
N THR A 247 18.07 -3.99 -2.50
CA THR A 247 17.94 -3.99 -3.96
C THR A 247 18.87 -5.00 -4.65
N GLU A 248 19.91 -5.48 -3.97
CA GLU A 248 20.85 -6.47 -4.50
C GLU A 248 20.22 -7.87 -4.48
N GLU A 249 19.64 -8.24 -3.33
CA GLU A 249 18.98 -9.52 -3.13
C GLU A 249 17.48 -9.50 -3.48
N GLY A 250 16.89 -8.31 -3.62
CA GLY A 250 15.46 -8.15 -3.91
C GLY A 250 14.54 -8.57 -2.77
N ILE A 251 15.01 -8.46 -1.53
CA ILE A 251 14.30 -8.89 -0.32
C ILE A 251 14.10 -7.74 0.67
N TRP A 252 13.15 -7.93 1.57
CA TRP A 252 12.89 -7.02 2.67
C TRP A 252 13.71 -7.41 3.90
N LEU A 253 14.53 -6.50 4.40
CA LEU A 253 15.34 -6.64 5.63
C LEU A 253 14.75 -5.79 6.76
N TRP A 254 13.50 -6.04 7.13
CA TRP A 254 12.78 -5.24 8.12
C TRP A 254 12.93 -5.74 9.57
N GLN A 255 13.16 -7.05 9.79
CA GLN A 255 13.26 -7.65 11.12
C GLN A 255 14.38 -7.03 11.99
N PRO A 256 15.58 -6.72 11.46
CA PRO A 256 16.63 -6.06 12.24
C PRO A 256 16.26 -4.65 12.71
N HIS A 257 15.28 -4.01 12.09
CA HIS A 257 14.83 -2.65 12.43
C HIS A 257 13.66 -2.64 13.43
N LEU A 258 13.18 -3.80 13.87
CA LEU A 258 12.11 -3.89 14.85
C LEU A 258 12.53 -3.24 16.18
N LYS A 259 11.66 -2.39 16.72
CA LYS A 259 11.85 -1.80 18.06
C LYS A 259 11.37 -2.73 19.18
N HIS A 260 10.43 -3.61 18.86
CA HIS A 260 9.90 -4.63 19.77
C HIS A 260 9.81 -5.97 19.04
N PRO A 261 10.06 -7.10 19.75
CA PRO A 261 9.92 -8.41 19.14
C PRO A 261 8.46 -8.67 18.77
N ILE A 262 8.26 -9.43 17.70
CA ILE A 262 6.95 -9.93 17.27
C ILE A 262 6.98 -11.46 17.20
N SER A 263 5.79 -12.07 17.18
CA SER A 263 5.67 -13.53 17.03
C SER A 263 6.10 -13.99 15.64
N GLY A 264 6.62 -15.21 15.56
CA GLY A 264 7.00 -15.82 14.28
C GLY A 264 5.82 -15.96 13.31
N ASN A 265 4.60 -16.17 13.81
CA ASN A 265 3.39 -16.22 12.99
C ASN A 265 3.12 -14.88 12.28
N LEU A 266 3.14 -13.75 13.01
CA LEU A 266 2.97 -12.44 12.38
C LEU A 266 4.10 -12.15 11.39
N GLY A 267 5.36 -12.49 11.75
CA GLY A 267 6.49 -12.34 10.84
C GLY A 267 6.30 -13.06 9.51
N GLN A 268 5.86 -14.32 9.55
CA GLN A 268 5.58 -15.12 8.34
C GLN A 268 4.45 -14.53 7.50
N ILE A 269 3.39 -14.00 8.12
CA ILE A 269 2.29 -13.32 7.41
C ILE A 269 2.82 -12.08 6.68
N LEU A 270 3.61 -11.24 7.36
CA LEU A 270 4.19 -10.05 6.77
C LEU A 270 5.17 -10.40 5.64
N ASP A 271 6.05 -11.36 5.83
CA ASP A 271 6.98 -11.83 4.79
C ASP A 271 6.23 -12.36 3.56
N ARG A 272 5.08 -13.02 3.76
CA ARG A 272 4.25 -13.50 2.64
C ARG A 272 3.51 -12.37 1.93
N LEU A 273 3.04 -11.33 2.63
CA LEU A 273 2.47 -10.11 2.02
C LEU A 273 3.52 -9.39 1.16
N LEU A 274 4.76 -9.36 1.62
CA LEU A 274 5.89 -8.66 1.02
C LEU A 274 6.58 -9.41 -0.15
N GLN A 275 6.11 -10.61 -0.52
CA GLN A 275 6.71 -11.36 -1.61
C GLN A 275 6.67 -10.56 -2.92
N SER A 276 7.83 -10.34 -3.55
CA SER A 276 7.94 -9.68 -4.85
C SER A 276 7.30 -10.51 -5.97
N ALA A 277 7.44 -11.84 -5.91
CA ALA A 277 6.78 -12.76 -6.82
C ALA A 277 5.29 -12.89 -6.47
N THR A 278 4.42 -12.38 -7.32
CA THR A 278 2.97 -12.34 -7.10
C THR A 278 2.36 -13.71 -6.76
N LYS A 279 2.84 -14.80 -7.39
CA LYS A 279 2.36 -16.17 -7.11
C LYS A 279 2.71 -16.69 -5.71
N LYS A 280 3.74 -16.15 -5.06
CA LYS A 280 4.14 -16.52 -3.69
C LYS A 280 3.40 -15.69 -2.63
N ARG A 281 2.78 -14.58 -3.02
CA ARG A 281 2.01 -13.68 -2.17
C ARG A 281 0.62 -14.26 -1.90
N TYR A 282 -0.10 -13.72 -0.94
CA TYR A 282 -1.53 -13.99 -0.79
C TYR A 282 -2.30 -13.57 -2.05
N GLN A 283 -3.20 -14.45 -2.52
CA GLN A 283 -4.00 -14.19 -3.71
C GLN A 283 -5.32 -13.48 -3.39
N SER A 284 -5.73 -13.49 -2.13
CA SER A 284 -6.92 -12.78 -1.63
C SER A 284 -6.70 -12.27 -0.21
N ALA A 285 -7.41 -11.24 0.17
CA ALA A 285 -7.37 -10.68 1.52
C ALA A 285 -7.91 -11.68 2.54
N ILE A 286 -8.92 -12.48 2.17
CA ILE A 286 -9.48 -13.51 3.06
C ILE A 286 -8.44 -14.60 3.41
N ALA A 287 -7.56 -14.97 2.49
CA ALA A 287 -6.51 -15.94 2.78
C ALA A 287 -5.49 -15.40 3.81
N ALA A 288 -5.15 -14.13 3.75
CA ALA A 288 -4.31 -13.49 4.75
C ALA A 288 -5.01 -13.39 6.11
N LEU A 289 -6.31 -13.10 6.12
CA LEU A 289 -7.12 -13.01 7.34
C LEU A 289 -7.23 -14.38 8.02
N GLN A 290 -7.39 -15.47 7.27
CA GLN A 290 -7.42 -16.83 7.80
C GLN A 290 -6.11 -17.21 8.49
N ASP A 291 -4.96 -16.92 7.87
CA ASP A 291 -3.65 -17.16 8.48
C ASP A 291 -3.43 -16.29 9.74
N LEU A 292 -3.96 -15.05 9.75
CA LEU A 292 -3.91 -14.17 10.91
C LEU A 292 -4.71 -14.69 12.10
N GLN A 293 -5.85 -15.32 11.85
CA GLN A 293 -6.77 -15.85 12.86
C GLN A 293 -6.44 -17.29 13.26
N ALA A 294 -5.61 -17.99 12.49
CA ALA A 294 -5.20 -19.34 12.82
C ALA A 294 -4.52 -19.36 14.20
N PRO A 295 -4.92 -20.25 15.11
CA PRO A 295 -4.22 -20.41 16.37
C PRO A 295 -2.74 -20.71 16.08
N ALA A 296 -1.83 -20.00 16.75
CA ALA A 296 -0.41 -20.32 16.66
C ALA A 296 -0.27 -21.82 16.99
N LEU A 297 0.02 -22.62 15.97
CA LEU A 297 0.41 -24.01 16.20
C LEU A 297 1.65 -23.96 17.08
N SER A 298 1.46 -24.15 18.39
CA SER A 298 2.55 -24.39 19.31
C SER A 298 3.28 -25.60 18.73
N LEU A 299 4.44 -25.35 18.12
CA LEU A 299 5.42 -26.40 17.91
C LEU A 299 5.77 -26.90 19.31
N ALA A 300 5.05 -27.92 19.75
CA ALA A 300 5.47 -28.67 20.92
C ALA A 300 6.93 -29.05 20.68
N PRO A 301 7.84 -28.80 21.63
CA PRO A 301 9.22 -29.21 21.47
C PRO A 301 9.20 -30.70 21.16
N ALA A 302 9.87 -31.08 20.08
CA ALA A 302 10.02 -32.47 19.70
C ALA A 302 10.44 -33.24 20.96
N PRO A 303 9.81 -34.37 21.29
CA PRO A 303 10.22 -35.16 22.47
C PRO A 303 11.69 -35.51 22.29
N THR A 304 12.51 -35.00 23.20
CA THR A 304 13.93 -35.40 23.32
C THR A 304 13.95 -36.94 23.45
N PRO A 305 14.64 -37.66 22.56
CA PRO A 305 14.71 -39.09 22.71
C PRO A 305 15.41 -39.38 24.05
N ALA A 306 14.66 -40.00 24.97
CA ALA A 306 15.22 -40.50 26.23
C ALA A 306 16.31 -41.53 25.89
N ILE A 307 17.54 -41.19 26.20
CA ILE A 307 18.66 -42.13 26.13
C ILE A 307 18.44 -43.16 27.23
N ALA A 308 17.88 -44.32 26.85
CA ALA A 308 17.87 -45.46 27.69
C ALA A 308 19.28 -46.08 27.66
N THR A 309 20.03 -45.85 28.72
CA THR A 309 21.28 -46.55 29.00
C THR A 309 20.95 -48.01 29.28
N GLN A 310 21.17 -48.90 28.31
CA GLN A 310 21.35 -50.32 28.57
C GLN A 310 22.79 -50.68 28.20
N GLN A 311 23.58 -50.91 29.25
CA GLN A 311 24.82 -51.65 29.14
C GLN A 311 24.50 -53.13 28.91
N THR A 312 25.00 -53.69 27.83
CA THR A 312 25.36 -55.11 27.77
C THR A 312 26.53 -55.27 26.81
N ASP A 313 27.48 -56.01 27.36
CA ASP A 313 28.74 -56.39 26.76
C ASP A 313 28.61 -57.35 25.57
N LEU A 314 29.66 -57.32 24.76
CA LEU A 314 30.32 -58.40 24.04
C LEU A 314 29.99 -58.68 22.55
N VAL A 315 31.09 -58.53 21.79
CA VAL A 315 31.65 -59.34 20.68
C VAL A 315 31.09 -59.13 19.28
N PRO A 316 31.97 -58.81 18.32
CA PRO A 316 31.60 -58.61 16.89
C PRO A 316 31.70 -59.88 16.08
N PRO A 317 30.89 -60.05 15.05
CA PRO A 317 31.34 -60.78 13.87
C PRO A 317 31.33 -59.92 12.58
N LYS A 318 32.25 -60.35 11.75
CA LYS A 318 32.66 -59.81 10.46
C LYS A 318 31.56 -59.67 9.42
N ILE A 319 31.80 -58.65 8.61
CA ILE A 319 31.21 -58.14 7.36
C ILE A 319 31.00 -59.25 6.28
N PRO A 320 30.02 -59.09 5.35
CA PRO A 320 30.42 -58.57 4.06
C PRO A 320 29.59 -57.40 3.53
N ALA A 321 30.27 -56.54 2.78
CA ALA A 321 29.78 -55.38 2.11
C ALA A 321 28.74 -55.68 1.03
N GLN A 322 27.60 -55.00 1.05
CA GLN A 322 26.77 -54.82 -0.14
C GLN A 322 26.50 -53.34 -0.38
N THR A 323 26.91 -52.92 -1.52
CA THR A 323 26.74 -51.61 -2.14
C THR A 323 25.26 -51.32 -2.36
N ILE A 324 24.79 -50.18 -1.81
CA ILE A 324 23.51 -49.57 -2.16
C ILE A 324 23.81 -48.24 -2.83
N PRO A 325 23.25 -47.92 -4.00
CA PRO A 325 23.49 -46.65 -4.67
C PRO A 325 22.69 -45.56 -3.99
N SER A 326 23.38 -44.52 -3.52
CA SER A 326 22.80 -43.28 -3.01
C SER A 326 22.29 -42.44 -4.17
N ALA A 327 21.01 -42.17 -4.19
CA ALA A 327 20.39 -41.17 -5.05
C ALA A 327 20.15 -39.88 -4.29
N SER A 328 20.25 -38.77 -5.04
CA SER A 328 19.93 -37.39 -4.74
C SER A 328 21.04 -36.54 -4.13
N THR A 329 21.95 -36.13 -5.00
CA THR A 329 22.74 -34.92 -4.81
C THR A 329 21.97 -33.73 -5.36
N SER A 330 21.53 -32.83 -4.47
CA SER A 330 21.21 -31.46 -4.89
C SER A 330 22.46 -30.85 -5.53
N PRO A 331 22.36 -30.16 -6.68
CA PRO A 331 23.52 -29.54 -7.28
C PRO A 331 24.02 -28.41 -6.38
N SER A 332 25.11 -28.64 -5.68
CA SER A 332 25.83 -27.58 -4.96
C SER A 332 26.65 -26.82 -6.00
N TRP A 333 26.23 -25.59 -6.29
CA TRP A 333 27.01 -24.70 -7.14
C TRP A 333 28.32 -24.34 -6.43
N ARG A 334 29.46 -24.57 -7.10
CA ARG A 334 30.76 -24.18 -6.62
C ARG A 334 31.39 -23.20 -7.59
N CYS A 335 31.83 -22.04 -7.09
CA CYS A 335 32.61 -21.11 -7.91
C CYS A 335 33.91 -21.80 -8.34
N VAL A 336 34.06 -22.03 -9.64
CA VAL A 336 35.24 -22.70 -10.22
C VAL A 336 36.30 -21.67 -10.61
N ARG A 337 35.89 -20.46 -11.04
CA ARG A 337 36.79 -19.41 -11.48
C ARG A 337 36.14 -18.04 -11.39
N THR A 338 36.88 -17.03 -10.93
CA THR A 338 36.50 -15.62 -10.98
C THR A 338 37.29 -14.94 -12.10
N LEU A 339 36.58 -14.26 -13.01
CA LEU A 339 37.17 -13.45 -14.06
C LEU A 339 37.20 -11.99 -13.61
N THR A 340 38.39 -11.37 -13.62
CA THR A 340 38.59 -9.97 -13.25
C THR A 340 38.94 -9.14 -14.48
N GLY A 341 38.55 -7.86 -14.54
CA GLY A 341 38.87 -7.00 -15.69
C GLY A 341 37.93 -5.79 -15.84
N HIS A 342 36.75 -5.82 -15.20
CA HIS A 342 35.85 -4.67 -15.19
C HIS A 342 36.06 -3.84 -13.93
N SER A 343 36.15 -2.51 -14.10
CA SER A 343 36.18 -1.53 -12.99
C SER A 343 34.81 -1.00 -12.61
N ARG A 344 33.76 -1.37 -13.35
CA ARG A 344 32.36 -1.00 -13.13
C ARG A 344 31.45 -2.23 -13.23
N TRP A 345 30.19 -2.05 -12.91
CA TRP A 345 29.17 -3.12 -12.92
C TRP A 345 29.08 -3.82 -14.27
N VAL A 346 29.15 -5.15 -14.28
CA VAL A 346 28.87 -5.98 -15.46
C VAL A 346 27.37 -6.07 -15.64
N ARG A 347 26.85 -5.53 -16.74
CA ARG A 347 25.39 -5.45 -17.01
C ARG A 347 24.88 -6.53 -17.94
N SER A 348 25.75 -7.19 -18.67
CA SER A 348 25.38 -8.26 -19.61
C SER A 348 26.47 -9.30 -19.72
N LEU A 349 26.05 -10.55 -19.93
CA LEU A 349 26.91 -11.69 -20.22
C LEU A 349 26.30 -12.45 -21.41
N ALA A 350 27.13 -12.86 -22.34
CA ALA A 350 26.76 -13.74 -23.45
C ALA A 350 27.84 -14.80 -23.66
N ILE A 351 27.40 -16.02 -23.94
CA ILE A 351 28.28 -17.14 -24.27
C ILE A 351 28.06 -17.46 -25.78
N SER A 352 29.15 -17.67 -26.51
CA SER A 352 29.06 -18.09 -27.90
C SER A 352 28.39 -19.47 -28.04
N PRO A 353 27.74 -19.78 -29.15
CA PRO A 353 27.05 -21.07 -29.36
C PRO A 353 27.96 -22.30 -29.20
N ASP A 354 29.24 -22.13 -29.47
CA ASP A 354 30.27 -23.19 -29.29
C ASP A 354 30.84 -23.24 -27.84
N SER A 355 30.32 -22.40 -26.96
CA SER A 355 30.74 -22.31 -25.55
C SER A 355 32.22 -21.97 -25.32
N GLN A 356 32.91 -21.43 -26.32
CA GLN A 356 34.33 -21.10 -26.25
C GLN A 356 34.61 -19.66 -25.82
N VAL A 357 33.67 -18.75 -26.02
CA VAL A 357 33.86 -17.32 -25.75
C VAL A 357 32.77 -16.82 -24.80
N LEU A 358 33.18 -16.13 -23.72
CA LEU A 358 32.32 -15.38 -22.81
C LEU A 358 32.54 -13.90 -23.04
N VAL A 359 31.51 -13.16 -23.42
CA VAL A 359 31.52 -11.70 -23.58
C VAL A 359 30.78 -11.07 -22.42
N SER A 360 31.40 -10.05 -21.80
CA SER A 360 30.78 -9.27 -20.71
C SER A 360 30.79 -7.80 -21.05
N GLY A 361 29.66 -7.13 -20.85
CA GLY A 361 29.50 -5.68 -21.05
C GLY A 361 29.36 -4.95 -19.71
N SER A 362 30.18 -3.88 -19.51
CA SER A 362 30.08 -2.98 -18.36
C SER A 362 29.65 -1.59 -18.82
N GLY A 363 28.88 -0.88 -17.96
CA GLY A 363 28.44 0.50 -18.20
C GLY A 363 29.31 1.52 -17.48
#